data_eff26345798c8b17aa8335364a50e8ea
#
_entry.id   eff26345798c8b17aa8335364a50e8ea
#
_cell.length_a   1.000
_cell.length_b   1.000
_cell.length_c   1.000
_cell.angle_alpha   90.00
_cell.angle_beta   90.00
_cell.angle_gamma   90.00
#
_symmetry.space_group_name_H-M   'P 1'
#
loop_
_entity.id
_entity.type
_entity.pdbx_description
1 polymer ?
#
loop_
_entity_poly.entity_id
_entity_poly.type
_entity_poly.pdbx_seq_one_letter_code
_entity_poly.pdbx_strand_id
1 'polypeptide(L)'
;MKKRVTIKDIAIEAGVSTGTVHRAIYGKKGVGEEVQKRIIDLCLKHGYRINTVASALKRGNLRIVAAFPAPEGKNRFFYSSVWQGFRRCMAELHDYNIEIVELPYYPGTEHDQSEVLFSCYKNYQGEIDALITIGRFDSLCTRVIQTYHEHNIPIFLACDDMINCKRIACVQADYTMTGRIVAELLSSQLPKNSTVLICAGNRSTPSHYQTVEGFEDYIAQNAIPLHVLKIYGYENERELSIRLFEELDTRTGIAGAFSVSARLSILLANEVRDLGKQNEIRVIASDLFPETIQNMELGIVKNIIYKNPEKQAYRAAQLMSNYVLKSQKPPCEVEYVESHVIFRSSLDMYLSLIHI
;
A
#
# COMPACT_ATOMS: atom_id res chain seq x y z
N MET A 1 32.24 21.41 -3.66
CA MET A 1 31.13 20.92 -2.83
C MET A 1 30.44 22.13 -2.18
N LYS A 2 29.12 22.38 -2.43
CA LYS A 2 28.40 23.44 -1.72
C LYS A 2 28.26 23.05 -0.26
N LYS A 3 28.68 23.94 0.66
CA LYS A 3 28.59 23.76 2.11
C LYS A 3 27.12 23.52 2.48
N ARG A 4 26.80 22.41 3.17
CA ARG A 4 25.43 22.09 3.61
C ARG A 4 25.01 23.10 4.66
N VAL A 5 23.88 23.77 4.46
CA VAL A 5 23.31 24.74 5.40
C VAL A 5 22.92 24.02 6.69
N THR A 6 23.26 24.59 7.83
CA THR A 6 23.00 24.03 9.16
C THR A 6 21.92 24.83 9.89
N ILE A 7 21.38 24.27 10.99
CA ILE A 7 20.42 24.97 11.86
C ILE A 7 21.02 26.27 12.42
N LYS A 8 22.34 26.32 12.61
CA LYS A 8 23.04 27.51 13.06
C LYS A 8 23.02 28.62 12.00
N ASP A 9 23.19 28.25 10.73
CA ASP A 9 23.15 29.20 9.62
C ASP A 9 21.74 29.79 9.48
N ILE A 10 20.71 28.97 9.60
CA ILE A 10 19.30 29.44 9.62
C ILE A 10 19.03 30.35 10.83
N ALA A 11 19.53 30.00 12.02
CA ALA A 11 19.34 30.78 13.23
C ALA A 11 19.99 32.18 13.09
N ILE A 12 21.20 32.25 12.51
CA ILE A 12 21.91 33.51 12.27
C ILE A 12 21.11 34.37 11.28
N GLU A 13 20.68 33.81 10.13
CA GLU A 13 19.93 34.56 9.11
C GLU A 13 18.54 34.98 9.59
N ALA A 14 17.87 34.17 10.42
CA ALA A 14 16.60 34.48 11.03
C ALA A 14 16.72 35.45 12.23
N GLY A 15 17.91 35.73 12.75
CA GLY A 15 18.15 36.57 13.92
C GLY A 15 17.56 35.99 15.22
N VAL A 16 17.59 34.67 15.38
CA VAL A 16 17.01 33.98 16.55
C VAL A 16 17.96 32.87 17.05
N SER A 17 17.65 32.32 18.22
CA SER A 17 18.42 31.20 18.77
C SER A 17 18.16 29.92 17.98
N THR A 18 19.11 28.98 17.98
CA THR A 18 18.92 27.64 17.42
C THR A 18 17.75 26.88 18.06
N GLY A 19 17.48 27.14 19.35
CA GLY A 19 16.33 26.61 20.05
C GLY A 19 14.99 27.17 19.54
N THR A 20 14.98 28.46 19.11
CA THR A 20 13.80 29.08 18.48
C THR A 20 13.58 28.49 17.08
N VAL A 21 14.65 28.30 16.29
CA VAL A 21 14.56 27.63 14.98
C VAL A 21 14.01 26.19 15.14
N HIS A 22 14.51 25.46 16.13
CA HIS A 22 14.02 24.12 16.43
C HIS A 22 12.52 24.13 16.78
N ARG A 23 12.09 25.03 17.68
CA ARG A 23 10.67 25.15 18.04
C ARG A 23 9.79 25.51 16.84
N ALA A 24 10.23 26.45 16.00
CA ALA A 24 9.52 26.85 14.80
C ALA A 24 9.33 25.71 13.81
N ILE A 25 10.40 24.95 13.53
CA ILE A 25 10.40 23.84 12.59
C ILE A 25 9.51 22.68 13.07
N TYR A 26 9.46 22.43 14.39
CA TYR A 26 8.67 21.35 14.99
C TYR A 26 7.30 21.82 15.52
N GLY A 27 6.86 23.06 15.22
CA GLY A 27 5.57 23.58 15.64
C GLY A 27 5.35 23.67 17.15
N LYS A 28 6.45 23.74 17.94
CA LYS A 28 6.37 23.81 19.40
C LYS A 28 5.95 25.21 19.87
N LYS A 29 5.19 25.26 20.97
CA LYS A 29 4.76 26.52 21.59
C LYS A 29 5.95 27.44 21.93
N GLY A 30 5.72 28.75 21.90
CA GLY A 30 6.71 29.77 22.27
C GLY A 30 7.47 30.41 21.11
N VAL A 31 6.96 30.26 19.89
CA VAL A 31 7.40 30.99 18.70
C VAL A 31 6.16 31.67 18.08
N GLY A 32 6.23 32.98 17.85
CA GLY A 32 5.15 33.73 17.18
C GLY A 32 5.03 33.30 15.72
N GLU A 33 3.80 33.35 15.18
CA GLU A 33 3.49 32.87 13.81
C GLU A 33 4.35 33.53 12.73
N GLU A 34 4.63 34.81 12.85
CA GLU A 34 5.46 35.57 11.89
C GLU A 34 6.92 35.09 11.89
N VAL A 35 7.47 34.83 13.09
CA VAL A 35 8.82 34.29 13.26
C VAL A 35 8.89 32.85 12.73
N GLN A 36 7.86 32.07 13.00
CA GLN A 36 7.76 30.69 12.50
C GLN A 36 7.74 30.65 10.98
N LYS A 37 6.89 31.47 10.35
CA LYS A 37 6.80 31.58 8.89
C LYS A 37 8.13 31.97 8.28
N ARG A 38 8.79 33.02 8.82
CA ARG A 38 10.11 33.46 8.35
C ARG A 38 11.17 32.35 8.42
N ILE A 39 11.17 31.57 9.48
CA ILE A 39 12.12 30.45 9.64
C ILE A 39 11.83 29.35 8.61
N ILE A 40 10.58 29.01 8.39
CA ILE A 40 10.17 28.02 7.39
C ILE A 40 10.57 28.46 5.98
N ASP A 41 10.32 29.73 5.63
CA ASP A 41 10.71 30.30 4.33
C ASP A 41 12.23 30.27 4.11
N LEU A 42 13.02 30.55 5.14
CA LEU A 42 14.49 30.43 5.09
C LEU A 42 14.94 28.98 4.92
N CYS A 43 14.30 28.04 5.59
CA CYS A 43 14.59 26.61 5.41
C CYS A 43 14.33 26.17 3.96
N LEU A 44 13.20 26.58 3.37
CA LEU A 44 12.86 26.31 1.98
C LEU A 44 13.86 26.97 1.01
N LYS A 45 14.15 28.25 1.20
CA LYS A 45 15.09 29.02 0.36
C LYS A 45 16.47 28.38 0.28
N HIS A 46 16.97 27.90 1.40
CA HIS A 46 18.31 27.30 1.50
C HIS A 46 18.33 25.78 1.32
N GLY A 47 17.18 25.16 1.07
CA GLY A 47 17.08 23.70 0.97
C GLY A 47 17.54 23.01 2.27
N TYR A 48 17.35 23.69 3.43
CA TYR A 48 17.66 23.11 4.72
C TYR A 48 16.76 21.90 4.97
N ARG A 49 17.37 20.75 5.20
CA ARG A 49 16.68 19.55 5.66
C ARG A 49 17.09 19.25 7.08
N ILE A 50 16.12 18.89 7.90
CA ILE A 50 16.39 18.41 9.25
C ILE A 50 17.35 17.24 9.13
N ASN A 51 18.45 17.31 9.88
CA ASN A 51 19.33 16.16 10.00
C ASN A 51 18.70 15.21 11.01
N THR A 52 17.86 14.30 10.52
CA THR A 52 17.15 13.30 11.33
C THR A 52 18.11 12.47 12.17
N VAL A 53 19.28 12.12 11.62
CA VAL A 53 20.34 11.42 12.36
C VAL A 53 20.87 12.25 13.52
N ALA A 54 21.15 13.56 13.30
CA ALA A 54 21.60 14.43 14.39
C ALA A 54 20.51 14.70 15.42
N SER A 55 19.26 14.75 15.00
CA SER A 55 18.10 14.89 15.90
C SER A 55 17.88 13.61 16.73
N ALA A 56 17.99 12.46 16.10
CA ALA A 56 17.93 11.16 16.75
C ALA A 56 19.07 10.93 17.73
N LEU A 57 20.31 11.28 17.35
CA LEU A 57 21.48 11.23 18.25
C LEU A 57 21.27 12.12 19.50
N LYS A 58 20.59 13.25 19.36
CA LYS A 58 20.27 14.14 20.50
C LYS A 58 19.16 13.57 21.40
N ARG A 59 18.18 12.86 20.84
CA ARG A 59 17.13 12.15 21.60
C ARG A 59 17.58 10.80 22.12
N GLY A 60 18.62 10.21 21.53
CA GLY A 60 19.08 8.88 21.84
C GLY A 60 18.35 7.76 21.06
N ASN A 61 17.31 8.08 20.28
CA ASN A 61 16.56 7.12 19.44
C ASN A 61 16.02 7.77 18.16
N LEU A 62 15.78 6.94 17.15
CA LEU A 62 14.99 7.29 15.96
C LEU A 62 13.56 6.79 16.15
N ARG A 63 12.56 7.63 15.86
CA ARG A 63 11.15 7.23 15.96
C ARG A 63 10.55 7.07 14.57
N ILE A 64 10.19 5.83 14.24
CA ILE A 64 9.52 5.44 12.99
C ILE A 64 8.08 5.09 13.30
N VAL A 65 7.16 5.72 12.57
CA VAL A 65 5.73 5.43 12.64
C VAL A 65 5.35 4.56 11.44
N ALA A 66 4.73 3.41 11.72
CA ALA A 66 4.19 2.50 10.71
C ALA A 66 2.68 2.39 10.90
N ALA A 67 1.90 2.83 9.90
CA ALA A 67 0.45 2.79 9.93
C ALA A 67 -0.08 1.96 8.76
N PHE A 68 -0.55 0.73 9.06
CA PHE A 68 -1.16 -0.17 8.09
C PHE A 68 -2.50 -0.69 8.62
N PRO A 69 -3.42 -1.15 7.76
CA PRO A 69 -4.63 -1.81 8.24
C PRO A 69 -4.31 -2.95 9.20
N ALA A 70 -5.14 -3.08 10.23
CA ALA A 70 -4.98 -4.14 11.23
C ALA A 70 -5.03 -5.52 10.54
N PRO A 71 -4.10 -6.45 10.86
CA PRO A 71 -4.03 -7.76 10.22
C PRO A 71 -5.04 -8.74 10.83
N GLU A 72 -6.29 -8.30 10.97
CA GLU A 72 -7.38 -9.02 11.63
C GLU A 72 -8.61 -9.12 10.74
N GLY A 73 -9.50 -10.07 11.04
CA GLY A 73 -10.73 -10.28 10.30
C GLY A 73 -10.46 -10.43 8.81
N LYS A 74 -11.15 -9.66 7.98
CA LYS A 74 -11.05 -9.69 6.52
C LYS A 74 -9.79 -9.03 5.97
N ASN A 75 -9.14 -8.19 6.74
CA ASN A 75 -7.90 -7.52 6.37
C ASN A 75 -6.68 -8.44 6.49
N ARG A 76 -6.77 -9.52 7.26
CA ARG A 76 -5.66 -10.46 7.47
C ARG A 76 -5.09 -11.03 6.17
N PHE A 77 -5.92 -11.24 5.17
CA PHE A 77 -5.54 -11.92 3.91
C PHE A 77 -4.40 -11.24 3.14
N PHE A 78 -4.29 -9.94 3.25
CA PHE A 78 -3.24 -9.16 2.59
C PHE A 78 -2.31 -8.50 3.62
N TYR A 79 -2.89 -7.88 4.65
CA TYR A 79 -2.13 -7.02 5.55
C TYR A 79 -1.32 -7.76 6.59
N SER A 80 -1.57 -9.04 6.85
CA SER A 80 -0.65 -9.87 7.65
C SER A 80 0.74 -9.93 7.00
N SER A 81 0.79 -10.15 5.69
CA SER A 81 2.06 -10.16 4.93
C SER A 81 2.71 -8.77 4.85
N VAL A 82 1.91 -7.69 4.77
CA VAL A 82 2.44 -6.32 4.82
C VAL A 82 3.16 -6.05 6.15
N TRP A 83 2.51 -6.36 7.27
CA TRP A 83 3.11 -6.22 8.60
C TRP A 83 4.34 -7.10 8.77
N GLN A 84 4.29 -8.33 8.27
CA GLN A 84 5.44 -9.25 8.31
C GLN A 84 6.64 -8.68 7.57
N GLY A 85 6.45 -8.16 6.35
CA GLY A 85 7.52 -7.55 5.56
C GLY A 85 8.14 -6.34 6.25
N PHE A 86 7.32 -5.45 6.81
CA PHE A 86 7.79 -4.32 7.59
C PHE A 86 8.61 -4.77 8.82
N ARG A 87 8.04 -5.65 9.64
CA ARG A 87 8.69 -6.13 10.87
C ARG A 87 9.98 -6.88 10.59
N ARG A 88 10.05 -7.66 9.50
CA ARG A 88 11.28 -8.34 9.07
C ARG A 88 12.38 -7.33 8.77
N CYS A 89 12.08 -6.27 8.03
CA CYS A 89 13.06 -5.21 7.76
C CYS A 89 13.51 -4.49 9.03
N MET A 90 12.59 -4.21 9.96
CA MET A 90 12.94 -3.56 11.23
C MET A 90 13.78 -4.47 12.14
N ALA A 91 13.53 -5.77 12.14
CA ALA A 91 14.32 -6.75 12.91
C ALA A 91 15.78 -6.81 12.46
N GLU A 92 16.08 -6.59 11.18
CA GLU A 92 17.44 -6.50 10.65
C GLU A 92 18.20 -5.25 11.13
N LEU A 93 17.49 -4.28 11.70
CA LEU A 93 18.04 -3.01 12.18
C LEU A 93 18.15 -2.95 13.71
N HIS A 94 18.16 -4.09 14.39
CA HIS A 94 18.20 -4.19 15.86
C HIS A 94 19.40 -3.50 16.52
N ASP A 95 20.51 -3.33 15.80
CA ASP A 95 21.71 -2.61 16.29
C ASP A 95 21.50 -1.09 16.34
N TYR A 96 20.48 -0.57 15.67
CA TYR A 96 20.15 0.85 15.69
C TYR A 96 19.12 1.11 16.79
N ASN A 97 19.28 2.20 17.53
CA ASN A 97 18.31 2.58 18.54
C ASN A 97 17.05 3.19 17.88
N ILE A 98 16.17 2.33 17.39
CA ILE A 98 14.94 2.70 16.69
C ILE A 98 13.73 2.39 17.58
N GLU A 99 12.93 3.40 17.86
CA GLU A 99 11.60 3.26 18.45
C GLU A 99 10.58 3.11 17.33
N ILE A 100 9.92 1.96 17.28
CA ILE A 100 8.90 1.65 16.28
C ILE A 100 7.53 1.89 16.93
N VAL A 101 6.73 2.78 16.31
CA VAL A 101 5.35 3.05 16.69
C VAL A 101 4.45 2.39 15.65
N GLU A 102 3.94 1.20 15.96
CA GLU A 102 2.97 0.51 15.11
C GLU A 102 1.56 1.04 15.37
N LEU A 103 0.87 1.45 14.32
CA LEU A 103 -0.49 1.99 14.33
C LEU A 103 -1.37 1.13 13.41
N PRO A 104 -1.84 -0.05 13.88
CA PRO A 104 -2.86 -0.78 13.15
C PRO A 104 -4.16 0.03 13.14
N TYR A 105 -4.76 0.20 11.95
CA TYR A 105 -6.00 0.95 11.81
C TYR A 105 -7.10 0.10 11.16
N TYR A 106 -8.35 0.53 11.34
CA TYR A 106 -9.54 -0.16 10.86
C TYR A 106 -10.28 0.74 9.86
N PRO A 107 -10.14 0.50 8.53
CA PRO A 107 -10.77 1.35 7.51
C PRO A 107 -12.27 1.49 7.70
N GLY A 108 -12.78 2.74 7.61
CA GLY A 108 -14.20 3.05 7.73
C GLY A 108 -14.75 3.05 9.17
N THR A 109 -13.89 3.05 10.18
CA THR A 109 -14.26 3.16 11.60
C THR A 109 -13.73 4.45 12.23
N GLU A 110 -14.05 4.68 13.50
CA GLU A 110 -13.45 5.77 14.31
C GLU A 110 -11.94 5.62 14.53
N HIS A 111 -11.38 4.44 14.24
CA HIS A 111 -9.95 4.16 14.28
C HIS A 111 -9.37 4.03 12.86
N ASP A 112 -9.83 4.85 11.93
CA ASP A 112 -9.30 4.88 10.56
C ASP A 112 -7.91 5.53 10.49
N GLN A 113 -7.24 5.37 9.36
CA GLN A 113 -5.88 5.86 9.11
C GLN A 113 -5.69 7.33 9.48
N SER A 114 -6.61 8.21 9.09
CA SER A 114 -6.54 9.64 9.39
C SER A 114 -6.53 9.92 10.89
N GLU A 115 -7.37 9.22 11.65
CA GLU A 115 -7.51 9.44 13.10
C GLU A 115 -6.27 8.94 13.86
N VAL A 116 -5.81 7.71 13.56
CA VAL A 116 -4.62 7.16 14.25
C VAL A 116 -3.35 7.96 13.94
N LEU A 117 -3.19 8.42 12.68
CA LEU A 117 -2.06 9.27 12.31
C LEU A 117 -2.13 10.66 12.97
N PHE A 118 -3.31 11.28 13.00
CA PHE A 118 -3.49 12.58 13.63
C PHE A 118 -3.21 12.54 15.14
N SER A 119 -3.74 11.53 15.82
CA SER A 119 -3.49 11.28 17.24
C SER A 119 -2.02 11.03 17.52
N CYS A 120 -1.36 10.21 16.71
CA CYS A 120 0.07 9.95 16.81
C CYS A 120 0.89 11.22 16.65
N TYR A 121 0.61 12.04 15.62
CA TYR A 121 1.29 13.30 15.39
C TYR A 121 1.18 14.24 16.61
N LYS A 122 -0.01 14.35 17.19
CA LYS A 122 -0.24 15.17 18.40
C LYS A 122 0.51 14.64 19.63
N ASN A 123 0.46 13.32 19.85
CA ASN A 123 1.09 12.69 21.02
C ASN A 123 2.61 12.88 21.02
N TYR A 124 3.24 12.74 19.86
CA TYR A 124 4.68 12.93 19.72
C TYR A 124 5.08 14.38 19.36
N GLN A 125 4.11 15.30 19.26
CA GLN A 125 4.34 16.72 18.93
C GLN A 125 5.25 16.92 17.70
N GLY A 126 5.11 16.04 16.69
CA GLY A 126 5.92 16.04 15.48
C GLY A 126 7.36 15.51 15.65
N GLU A 127 7.73 14.96 16.80
CA GLU A 127 9.02 14.31 17.01
C GLU A 127 9.04 12.89 16.43
N ILE A 128 8.83 12.82 15.12
CA ILE A 128 8.79 11.59 14.30
C ILE A 128 9.84 11.75 13.20
N ASP A 129 10.63 10.71 12.96
CA ASP A 129 11.74 10.76 11.99
C ASP A 129 11.36 10.19 10.62
N ALA A 130 10.35 9.32 10.56
CA ALA A 130 9.75 8.85 9.31
C ALA A 130 8.35 8.30 9.54
N LEU A 131 7.52 8.38 8.50
CA LEU A 131 6.23 7.72 8.38
C LEU A 131 6.27 6.72 7.23
N ILE A 132 5.84 5.48 7.49
CA ILE A 132 5.52 4.51 6.45
C ILE A 132 4.04 4.12 6.56
N THR A 133 3.31 4.17 5.44
CA THR A 133 1.87 3.86 5.43
C THR A 133 1.42 3.41 4.03
N ILE A 134 0.12 3.23 3.83
CA ILE A 134 -0.50 2.90 2.55
C ILE A 134 -1.19 4.14 2.00
N GLY A 135 -1.07 4.38 0.69
CA GLY A 135 -1.78 5.46 0.03
C GLY A 135 -3.29 5.19 -0.03
N ARG A 136 -4.10 6.22 0.19
CA ARG A 136 -5.56 6.18 0.05
C ARG A 136 -6.07 7.44 -0.61
N PHE A 137 -7.07 7.31 -1.48
CA PHE A 137 -7.78 8.43 -2.07
C PHE A 137 -8.89 8.94 -1.13
N ASP A 138 -8.48 9.45 0.01
CA ASP A 138 -9.36 10.02 1.01
C ASP A 138 -8.86 11.42 1.39
N SER A 139 -9.75 12.41 1.40
CA SER A 139 -9.39 13.80 1.65
C SER A 139 -8.88 14.07 3.06
N LEU A 140 -9.37 13.32 4.07
CA LEU A 140 -8.90 13.43 5.45
C LEU A 140 -7.51 12.81 5.57
N CYS A 141 -7.32 11.61 5.05
CA CYS A 141 -6.00 10.96 5.02
C CYS A 141 -4.97 11.84 4.31
N THR A 142 -5.32 12.39 3.14
CA THR A 142 -4.42 13.30 2.40
C THR A 142 -4.03 14.51 3.25
N ARG A 143 -4.97 15.13 3.95
CA ARG A 143 -4.72 16.31 4.80
C ARG A 143 -3.83 15.98 5.99
N VAL A 144 -4.06 14.85 6.65
CA VAL A 144 -3.23 14.42 7.79
C VAL A 144 -1.82 14.10 7.33
N ILE A 145 -1.66 13.36 6.23
CA ILE A 145 -0.33 13.05 5.66
C ILE A 145 0.38 14.34 5.21
N GLN A 146 -0.34 15.31 4.67
CA GLN A 146 0.22 16.63 4.34
C GLN A 146 0.79 17.32 5.57
N THR A 147 0.15 17.20 6.76
CA THR A 147 0.69 17.74 8.03
C THR A 147 2.07 17.14 8.35
N TYR A 148 2.27 15.84 8.16
CA TYR A 148 3.59 15.22 8.33
C TYR A 148 4.62 15.82 7.37
N HIS A 149 4.24 16.00 6.10
CA HIS A 149 5.12 16.61 5.11
C HIS A 149 5.52 18.06 5.47
N GLU A 150 4.56 18.88 5.87
CA GLU A 150 4.78 20.29 6.28
C GLU A 150 5.75 20.41 7.45
N HIS A 151 5.81 19.38 8.30
CA HIS A 151 6.76 19.30 9.41
C HIS A 151 8.06 18.56 9.04
N ASN A 152 8.33 18.37 7.73
CA ASN A 152 9.52 17.73 7.18
C ASN A 152 9.73 16.28 7.64
N ILE A 153 8.65 15.59 8.00
CA ILE A 153 8.69 14.15 8.27
C ILE A 153 8.66 13.42 6.92
N PRO A 154 9.69 12.64 6.58
CA PRO A 154 9.72 11.89 5.33
C PRO A 154 8.66 10.81 5.33
N ILE A 155 7.92 10.72 4.21
CA ILE A 155 6.80 9.82 4.02
C ILE A 155 7.16 8.77 2.99
N PHE A 156 6.94 7.51 3.33
CA PHE A 156 7.10 6.35 2.45
C PHE A 156 5.76 5.62 2.34
N LEU A 157 5.43 5.16 1.15
CA LEU A 157 4.21 4.40 0.90
C LEU A 157 4.55 2.97 0.50
N ALA A 158 3.70 2.05 0.93
CA ALA A 158 3.73 0.66 0.53
C ALA A 158 2.38 0.26 -0.08
N CYS A 159 2.40 -0.65 -1.01
CA CYS A 159 1.24 -1.28 -1.66
C CYS A 159 0.40 -0.36 -2.55
N ASP A 160 -0.09 0.75 -2.07
CA ASP A 160 -0.86 1.72 -2.87
C ASP A 160 -0.20 3.11 -2.80
N ASP A 161 -0.11 3.78 -3.94
CA ASP A 161 0.41 5.14 -4.04
C ASP A 161 -0.68 6.18 -3.77
N MET A 162 -0.23 7.39 -3.45
CA MET A 162 -1.09 8.57 -3.25
C MET A 162 -0.53 9.72 -4.11
N ILE A 163 -1.05 9.86 -5.32
CA ILE A 163 -0.53 10.78 -6.37
C ILE A 163 -0.44 12.24 -5.88
N ASN A 164 -1.37 12.69 -5.03
CA ASN A 164 -1.43 14.06 -4.52
C ASN A 164 -0.66 14.27 -3.20
N CYS A 165 0.19 13.32 -2.82
CA CYS A 165 0.98 13.37 -1.60
C CYS A 165 2.47 13.55 -1.93
N LYS A 166 3.13 14.47 -1.25
CA LYS A 166 4.59 14.63 -1.33
C LYS A 166 5.27 13.57 -0.49
N ARG A 167 5.35 12.37 -1.02
CA ARG A 167 6.09 11.25 -0.45
C ARG A 167 7.52 11.19 -1.01
N ILE A 168 8.40 10.50 -0.31
CA ILE A 168 9.79 10.25 -0.75
C ILE A 168 9.82 9.12 -1.77
N ALA A 169 9.12 8.02 -1.49
CA ALA A 169 8.95 6.90 -2.40
C ALA A 169 7.70 6.09 -2.08
N CYS A 170 7.21 5.36 -3.09
CA CYS A 170 6.22 4.31 -2.97
C CYS A 170 6.78 3.00 -3.53
N VAL A 171 6.52 1.89 -2.85
CA VAL A 171 6.79 0.54 -3.36
C VAL A 171 5.47 -0.21 -3.49
N GLN A 172 5.14 -0.62 -4.70
CA GLN A 172 3.86 -1.26 -5.01
C GLN A 172 4.00 -2.32 -6.12
N ALA A 173 3.00 -3.16 -6.31
CA ALA A 173 2.92 -3.97 -7.51
C ALA A 173 2.55 -3.09 -8.72
N ASP A 174 2.94 -3.51 -9.92
CA ASP A 174 2.39 -2.92 -11.15
C ASP A 174 0.98 -3.49 -11.39
N TYR A 175 -0.02 -2.76 -10.93
CA TYR A 175 -1.42 -3.20 -11.00
C TYR A 175 -1.97 -3.21 -12.42
N THR A 176 -1.53 -2.28 -13.27
CA THR A 176 -1.88 -2.30 -14.70
C THR A 176 -1.32 -3.55 -15.38
N MET A 177 -0.04 -3.85 -15.12
CA MET A 177 0.57 -5.08 -15.63
C MET A 177 -0.12 -6.32 -15.06
N THR A 178 -0.50 -6.31 -13.78
CA THR A 178 -1.27 -7.40 -13.16
C THR A 178 -2.56 -7.68 -13.91
N GLY A 179 -3.32 -6.64 -14.27
CA GLY A 179 -4.53 -6.77 -15.09
C GLY A 179 -4.27 -7.35 -16.48
N ARG A 180 -3.19 -6.90 -17.14
CA ARG A 180 -2.75 -7.41 -18.44
C ARG A 180 -2.40 -8.90 -18.39
N ILE A 181 -1.66 -9.33 -17.36
CA ILE A 181 -1.30 -10.73 -17.13
C ILE A 181 -2.57 -11.60 -17.00
N VAL A 182 -3.55 -11.14 -16.21
CA VAL A 182 -4.82 -11.87 -16.05
C VAL A 182 -5.58 -11.96 -17.37
N ALA A 183 -5.64 -10.87 -18.14
CA ALA A 183 -6.30 -10.86 -19.45
C ALA A 183 -5.66 -11.83 -20.43
N GLU A 184 -4.33 -11.83 -20.50
CA GLU A 184 -3.57 -12.78 -21.35
C GLU A 184 -3.80 -14.23 -20.91
N LEU A 185 -3.72 -14.50 -19.62
CA LEU A 185 -3.92 -15.84 -19.06
C LEU A 185 -5.33 -16.38 -19.37
N LEU A 186 -6.37 -15.58 -19.14
CA LEU A 186 -7.74 -15.99 -19.43
C LEU A 186 -7.99 -16.11 -20.94
N SER A 187 -7.48 -15.18 -21.75
CA SER A 187 -7.67 -15.23 -23.20
C SER A 187 -7.06 -16.47 -23.85
N SER A 188 -5.98 -16.99 -23.27
CA SER A 188 -5.33 -18.23 -23.74
C SER A 188 -6.07 -19.51 -23.34
N GLN A 189 -6.98 -19.43 -22.38
CA GLN A 189 -7.65 -20.59 -21.77
C GLN A 189 -9.14 -20.69 -22.11
N LEU A 190 -9.76 -19.56 -22.49
CA LEU A 190 -11.20 -19.47 -22.67
C LEU A 190 -11.60 -19.58 -24.15
N PRO A 191 -12.79 -20.15 -24.43
CA PRO A 191 -13.39 -20.08 -25.76
C PRO A 191 -13.60 -18.62 -26.20
N LYS A 192 -13.53 -18.37 -27.52
CA LYS A 192 -13.87 -17.07 -28.08
C LYS A 192 -15.32 -16.69 -27.76
N ASN A 193 -15.56 -15.40 -27.60
CA ASN A 193 -16.86 -14.83 -27.25
C ASN A 193 -17.41 -15.22 -25.87
N SER A 194 -16.55 -15.79 -25.00
CA SER A 194 -16.91 -16.02 -23.61
C SER A 194 -16.99 -14.72 -22.82
N THR A 195 -17.72 -14.74 -21.70
CA THR A 195 -17.75 -13.66 -20.73
C THR A 195 -16.78 -13.92 -19.59
N VAL A 196 -16.01 -12.91 -19.22
CA VAL A 196 -15.18 -12.87 -18.01
C VAL A 196 -15.84 -11.94 -16.99
N LEU A 197 -16.17 -12.50 -15.81
CA LEU A 197 -16.66 -11.75 -14.68
C LEU A 197 -15.48 -11.24 -13.85
N ILE A 198 -15.44 -9.93 -13.59
CA ILE A 198 -14.43 -9.32 -12.73
C ILE A 198 -15.09 -8.81 -11.45
N CYS A 199 -14.71 -9.38 -10.29
CA CYS A 199 -14.94 -8.78 -8.99
C CYS A 199 -14.04 -7.56 -8.87
N ALA A 200 -14.53 -6.40 -9.31
CA ALA A 200 -13.77 -5.19 -9.59
C ALA A 200 -13.45 -4.33 -8.35
N GLY A 201 -13.91 -4.74 -7.17
CA GLY A 201 -13.62 -4.08 -5.91
C GLY A 201 -14.18 -2.68 -5.80
N ASN A 202 -13.40 -1.76 -5.25
CA ASN A 202 -13.78 -0.37 -5.07
C ASN A 202 -13.11 0.52 -6.13
N ARG A 203 -13.89 1.34 -6.83
CA ARG A 203 -13.40 2.27 -7.87
C ARG A 203 -12.45 3.34 -7.34
N SER A 204 -12.56 3.67 -6.05
CA SER A 204 -11.70 4.66 -5.41
C SER A 204 -10.35 4.10 -4.94
N THR A 205 -10.14 2.78 -5.07
CA THR A 205 -8.87 2.14 -4.68
C THR A 205 -7.99 2.02 -5.92
N PRO A 206 -6.79 2.66 -5.94
CA PRO A 206 -5.92 2.69 -7.11
C PRO A 206 -5.58 1.31 -7.65
N SER A 207 -5.16 0.40 -6.79
CA SER A 207 -4.81 -0.97 -7.16
C SER A 207 -5.98 -1.73 -7.82
N HIS A 208 -7.21 -1.48 -7.39
CA HIS A 208 -8.38 -2.13 -7.96
C HIS A 208 -8.67 -1.61 -9.38
N TYR A 209 -8.79 -0.29 -9.53
CA TYR A 209 -9.17 0.26 -10.82
C TYR A 209 -8.07 0.09 -11.87
N GLN A 210 -6.77 0.25 -11.50
CA GLN A 210 -5.65 0.04 -12.41
C GLN A 210 -5.58 -1.41 -12.90
N THR A 211 -5.90 -2.38 -12.04
CA THR A 211 -5.97 -3.79 -12.44
C THR A 211 -7.10 -4.03 -13.46
N VAL A 212 -8.27 -3.42 -13.24
CA VAL A 212 -9.39 -3.52 -14.20
C VAL A 212 -9.06 -2.84 -15.52
N GLU A 213 -8.50 -1.62 -15.49
CA GLU A 213 -8.07 -0.90 -16.70
C GLU A 213 -7.02 -1.71 -17.48
N GLY A 214 -6.00 -2.22 -16.79
CA GLY A 214 -4.97 -3.04 -17.44
C GLY A 214 -5.53 -4.27 -18.13
N PHE A 215 -6.54 -4.91 -17.53
CA PHE A 215 -7.26 -6.01 -18.16
C PHE A 215 -8.01 -5.57 -19.43
N GLU A 216 -8.81 -4.51 -19.33
CA GLU A 216 -9.62 -4.00 -20.45
C GLU A 216 -8.73 -3.49 -21.60
N ASP A 217 -7.67 -2.76 -21.27
CA ASP A 217 -6.70 -2.26 -22.26
C ASP A 217 -6.04 -3.40 -23.04
N TYR A 218 -5.65 -4.49 -22.35
CA TYR A 218 -5.04 -5.64 -23.02
C TYR A 218 -6.02 -6.30 -23.99
N ILE A 219 -7.26 -6.51 -23.56
CA ILE A 219 -8.33 -7.09 -24.41
C ILE A 219 -8.56 -6.20 -25.65
N ALA A 220 -8.66 -4.87 -25.46
CA ALA A 220 -8.90 -3.93 -26.55
C ALA A 220 -7.71 -3.84 -27.52
N GLN A 221 -6.49 -3.68 -27.00
CA GLN A 221 -5.27 -3.55 -27.82
C GLN A 221 -4.98 -4.78 -28.69
N ASN A 222 -5.35 -5.97 -28.21
CA ASN A 222 -5.11 -7.23 -28.91
C ASN A 222 -6.36 -7.74 -29.65
N ALA A 223 -7.45 -6.97 -29.70
CA ALA A 223 -8.71 -7.34 -30.33
C ALA A 223 -9.21 -8.74 -29.90
N ILE A 224 -9.09 -9.05 -28.60
CA ILE A 224 -9.45 -10.34 -28.05
C ILE A 224 -10.97 -10.44 -27.93
N PRO A 225 -11.62 -11.45 -28.51
CA PRO A 225 -13.07 -11.58 -28.50
C PRO A 225 -13.57 -12.17 -27.17
N LEU A 226 -13.46 -11.41 -26.10
CA LEU A 226 -14.01 -11.68 -24.78
C LEU A 226 -14.95 -10.55 -24.35
N HIS A 227 -16.03 -10.88 -23.67
CA HIS A 227 -16.92 -9.92 -23.04
C HIS A 227 -16.51 -9.72 -21.59
N VAL A 228 -16.49 -8.48 -21.10
CA VAL A 228 -16.09 -8.16 -19.72
C VAL A 228 -17.32 -7.72 -18.94
N LEU A 229 -17.64 -8.44 -17.86
CA LEU A 229 -18.67 -8.10 -16.89
C LEU A 229 -17.99 -7.66 -15.59
N LYS A 230 -18.15 -6.39 -15.19
CA LYS A 230 -17.57 -5.86 -13.96
C LYS A 230 -18.59 -5.71 -12.85
N ILE A 231 -18.34 -6.32 -11.71
CA ILE A 231 -19.16 -6.16 -10.51
C ILE A 231 -18.33 -5.41 -9.47
N TYR A 232 -18.76 -4.18 -9.21
CA TYR A 232 -18.15 -3.34 -8.18
C TYR A 232 -18.85 -3.55 -6.85
N GLY A 233 -18.10 -3.57 -5.78
CA GLY A 233 -18.52 -3.70 -4.40
C GLY A 233 -17.36 -4.16 -3.55
N TYR A 234 -17.24 -3.65 -2.33
CA TYR A 234 -16.14 -4.00 -1.44
C TYR A 234 -16.56 -3.99 0.03
N GLU A 235 -17.28 -2.98 0.46
CA GLU A 235 -17.60 -2.80 1.88
C GLU A 235 -18.76 -3.72 2.32
N ASN A 236 -19.80 -3.83 1.50
CA ASN A 236 -20.96 -4.69 1.77
C ASN A 236 -20.82 -6.04 1.06
N GLU A 237 -20.16 -7.00 1.72
CA GLU A 237 -19.96 -8.34 1.15
C GLU A 237 -21.25 -9.11 0.91
N ARG A 238 -22.26 -8.93 1.76
CA ARG A 238 -23.55 -9.62 1.59
C ARG A 238 -24.23 -9.19 0.30
N GLU A 239 -24.27 -7.91 0.02
CA GLU A 239 -24.85 -7.39 -1.23
C GLU A 239 -24.03 -7.87 -2.43
N LEU A 240 -22.72 -7.83 -2.33
CA LEU A 240 -21.84 -8.30 -3.39
C LEU A 240 -22.00 -9.80 -3.65
N SER A 241 -22.11 -10.62 -2.60
CA SER A 241 -22.37 -12.06 -2.69
C SER A 241 -23.66 -12.35 -3.45
N ILE A 242 -24.76 -11.66 -3.09
CA ILE A 242 -26.05 -11.82 -3.78
C ILE A 242 -25.90 -11.49 -5.29
N ARG A 243 -25.29 -10.38 -5.61
CA ARG A 243 -25.08 -9.95 -7.01
C ARG A 243 -24.19 -10.92 -7.78
N LEU A 244 -23.11 -11.42 -7.16
CA LEU A 244 -22.23 -12.43 -7.76
C LEU A 244 -22.99 -13.73 -8.03
N PHE A 245 -23.76 -14.20 -7.04
CA PHE A 245 -24.58 -15.38 -7.16
C PHE A 245 -25.58 -15.24 -8.33
N GLU A 246 -26.35 -14.15 -8.37
CA GLU A 246 -27.32 -13.89 -9.42
C GLU A 246 -26.71 -13.90 -10.82
N GLU A 247 -25.59 -13.18 -11.01
CA GLU A 247 -24.92 -13.13 -12.31
C GLU A 247 -24.29 -14.48 -12.69
N LEU A 248 -23.67 -15.17 -11.74
CA LEU A 248 -23.07 -16.50 -11.99
C LEU A 248 -24.14 -17.57 -12.24
N ASP A 249 -25.33 -17.49 -11.64
CA ASP A 249 -26.39 -18.47 -11.80
C ASP A 249 -27.18 -18.23 -13.08
N THR A 250 -27.60 -17.01 -13.35
CA THR A 250 -28.55 -16.69 -14.42
C THR A 250 -27.91 -16.40 -15.76
N ARG A 251 -26.69 -15.84 -15.78
CA ARG A 251 -26.03 -15.46 -17.03
C ARG A 251 -25.31 -16.64 -17.66
N THR A 252 -25.68 -16.93 -18.89
CA THR A 252 -24.97 -17.92 -19.70
C THR A 252 -23.68 -17.35 -20.29
N GLY A 253 -22.70 -18.24 -20.58
CA GLY A 253 -21.46 -17.87 -21.27
C GLY A 253 -20.37 -17.25 -20.38
N ILE A 254 -20.56 -17.16 -19.06
CA ILE A 254 -19.47 -16.85 -18.14
C ILE A 254 -18.56 -18.08 -18.06
N ALA A 255 -17.35 -17.97 -18.64
CA ALA A 255 -16.36 -19.05 -18.65
C ALA A 255 -15.12 -18.71 -17.83
N GLY A 256 -14.90 -17.45 -17.50
CA GLY A 256 -13.82 -16.98 -16.64
C GLY A 256 -14.30 -16.04 -15.56
N ALA A 257 -13.61 -16.03 -14.42
CA ALA A 257 -13.86 -15.08 -13.35
C ALA A 257 -12.55 -14.69 -12.67
N PHE A 258 -12.43 -13.42 -12.30
CA PHE A 258 -11.24 -12.88 -11.64
C PHE A 258 -11.63 -11.93 -10.51
N SER A 259 -10.83 -11.90 -9.46
CA SER A 259 -10.96 -10.93 -8.37
C SER A 259 -9.70 -10.06 -8.25
N VAL A 260 -9.88 -8.75 -8.16
CA VAL A 260 -8.77 -7.78 -8.03
C VAL A 260 -8.12 -7.79 -6.63
N SER A 261 -8.74 -8.39 -5.63
CA SER A 261 -8.26 -8.38 -4.26
C SER A 261 -8.36 -9.73 -3.54
N ALA A 262 -7.52 -9.92 -2.53
CA ALA A 262 -7.48 -11.12 -1.69
C ALA A 262 -8.85 -11.45 -1.09
N ARG A 263 -9.48 -10.47 -0.42
CA ARG A 263 -10.77 -10.62 0.25
C ARG A 263 -11.88 -11.07 -0.69
N LEU A 264 -11.98 -10.44 -1.86
CA LEU A 264 -13.01 -10.77 -2.84
C LEU A 264 -12.77 -12.10 -3.55
N SER A 265 -11.52 -12.58 -3.55
CA SER A 265 -11.19 -13.89 -4.11
C SER A 265 -11.86 -15.04 -3.37
N ILE A 266 -11.98 -14.92 -2.04
CA ILE A 266 -12.69 -15.91 -1.23
C ILE A 266 -14.18 -15.89 -1.57
N LEU A 267 -14.76 -14.69 -1.62
CA LEU A 267 -16.19 -14.53 -1.95
C LEU A 267 -16.50 -15.14 -3.30
N LEU A 268 -15.76 -14.78 -4.34
CA LEU A 268 -15.91 -15.32 -5.68
C LEU A 268 -15.76 -16.85 -5.72
N ALA A 269 -14.74 -17.40 -5.07
CA ALA A 269 -14.52 -18.83 -5.03
C ALA A 269 -15.64 -19.59 -4.33
N ASN A 270 -16.19 -19.02 -3.26
CA ASN A 270 -17.34 -19.60 -2.55
C ASN A 270 -18.58 -19.63 -3.44
N GLU A 271 -18.92 -18.52 -4.11
CA GLU A 271 -20.11 -18.49 -4.99
C GLU A 271 -19.98 -19.48 -6.15
N VAL A 272 -18.79 -19.60 -6.78
CA VAL A 272 -18.57 -20.59 -7.84
C VAL A 272 -18.69 -22.02 -7.32
N ARG A 273 -18.18 -22.30 -6.11
CA ARG A 273 -18.29 -23.60 -5.47
C ARG A 273 -19.74 -23.94 -5.13
N ASP A 274 -20.45 -23.02 -4.50
CA ASP A 274 -21.80 -23.24 -3.99
C ASP A 274 -22.81 -23.45 -5.13
N LEU A 275 -22.53 -22.86 -6.31
CA LEU A 275 -23.24 -23.12 -7.56
C LEU A 275 -22.79 -24.41 -8.30
N GLY A 276 -21.72 -25.08 -7.83
CA GLY A 276 -21.18 -26.28 -8.50
C GLY A 276 -20.50 -26.01 -9.85
N LYS A 277 -20.14 -24.73 -10.15
CA LYS A 277 -19.62 -24.30 -11.47
C LYS A 277 -18.09 -24.32 -11.59
N GLN A 278 -17.38 -24.94 -10.66
CA GLN A 278 -15.89 -24.97 -10.63
C GLN A 278 -15.24 -25.67 -11.85
N ASN A 279 -16.01 -26.46 -12.61
CA ASN A 279 -15.55 -27.08 -13.83
C ASN A 279 -15.89 -26.29 -15.11
N GLU A 280 -16.82 -25.34 -15.00
CA GLU A 280 -17.30 -24.49 -16.10
C GLU A 280 -16.56 -23.13 -16.10
N ILE A 281 -16.29 -22.58 -14.92
CA ILE A 281 -15.71 -21.25 -14.76
C ILE A 281 -14.25 -21.35 -14.31
N ARG A 282 -13.36 -20.73 -15.06
CA ARG A 282 -11.95 -20.60 -14.68
C ARG A 282 -11.78 -19.41 -13.74
N VAL A 283 -11.60 -19.71 -12.44
CA VAL A 283 -11.40 -18.70 -11.41
C VAL A 283 -9.92 -18.38 -11.24
N ILE A 284 -9.57 -17.10 -11.35
CA ILE A 284 -8.27 -16.55 -10.97
C ILE A 284 -8.45 -15.73 -9.68
N ALA A 285 -7.68 -16.07 -8.65
CA ALA A 285 -7.69 -15.37 -7.37
C ALA A 285 -6.53 -14.38 -7.25
N SER A 286 -6.69 -13.41 -6.37
CA SER A 286 -5.61 -12.50 -5.95
C SER A 286 -5.05 -12.92 -4.61
N ASP A 287 -3.73 -12.91 -4.53
CA ASP A 287 -2.88 -13.13 -3.38
C ASP A 287 -2.92 -14.54 -2.77
N LEU A 288 -1.83 -14.89 -2.11
CA LEU A 288 -1.58 -16.22 -1.57
C LEU A 288 -1.80 -16.20 -0.05
N PHE A 289 -2.77 -16.95 0.42
CA PHE A 289 -3.13 -17.14 1.82
C PHE A 289 -3.90 -18.46 2.00
N PRO A 290 -4.08 -18.99 3.22
CA PRO A 290 -4.59 -20.34 3.43
C PRO A 290 -5.87 -20.67 2.65
N GLU A 291 -6.83 -19.76 2.61
CA GLU A 291 -8.12 -20.01 1.94
C GLU A 291 -7.99 -20.05 0.40
N THR A 292 -7.14 -19.23 -0.23
CA THR A 292 -6.91 -19.33 -1.69
C THR A 292 -6.11 -20.57 -2.04
N ILE A 293 -5.18 -20.97 -1.19
CA ILE A 293 -4.43 -22.23 -1.32
C ILE A 293 -5.40 -23.42 -1.30
N GLN A 294 -6.25 -23.50 -0.27
CA GLN A 294 -7.25 -24.55 -0.15
C GLN A 294 -8.19 -24.59 -1.36
N ASN A 295 -8.67 -23.44 -1.82
CA ASN A 295 -9.53 -23.37 -3.02
C ASN A 295 -8.78 -23.80 -4.30
N MET A 296 -7.46 -23.57 -4.38
CA MET A 296 -6.64 -24.09 -5.49
C MET A 296 -6.46 -25.60 -5.40
N GLU A 297 -6.21 -26.15 -4.22
CA GLU A 297 -6.09 -27.60 -4.00
C GLU A 297 -7.41 -28.33 -4.32
N LEU A 298 -8.54 -27.75 -3.96
CA LEU A 298 -9.88 -28.24 -4.32
C LEU A 298 -10.24 -28.05 -5.81
N GLY A 299 -9.39 -27.38 -6.58
CA GLY A 299 -9.59 -27.14 -8.00
C GLY A 299 -10.66 -26.07 -8.32
N ILE A 300 -11.10 -25.30 -7.36
CA ILE A 300 -12.02 -24.17 -7.55
C ILE A 300 -11.25 -23.00 -8.20
N VAL A 301 -10.14 -22.59 -7.58
CA VAL A 301 -9.21 -21.60 -8.11
C VAL A 301 -8.20 -22.30 -9.02
N LYS A 302 -8.03 -21.81 -10.25
CA LYS A 302 -7.12 -22.39 -11.24
C LYS A 302 -5.74 -21.75 -11.19
N ASN A 303 -5.67 -20.44 -10.95
CA ASN A 303 -4.43 -19.68 -10.81
C ASN A 303 -4.59 -18.64 -9.71
N ILE A 304 -3.46 -18.28 -9.07
CA ILE A 304 -3.39 -17.17 -8.13
C ILE A 304 -2.41 -16.14 -8.69
N ILE A 305 -2.81 -14.86 -8.68
CA ILE A 305 -1.91 -13.75 -8.93
C ILE A 305 -1.38 -13.26 -7.60
N TYR A 306 -0.12 -13.55 -7.34
CA TYR A 306 0.56 -13.16 -6.12
C TYR A 306 1.29 -11.83 -6.33
N LYS A 307 0.80 -10.77 -5.69
CA LYS A 307 1.35 -9.41 -5.77
C LYS A 307 2.50 -9.16 -4.79
N ASN A 308 2.86 -10.15 -4.00
CA ASN A 308 3.97 -10.15 -3.05
C ASN A 308 3.92 -8.97 -2.04
N PRO A 309 2.86 -8.86 -1.22
CA PRO A 309 2.68 -7.75 -0.28
C PRO A 309 3.78 -7.66 0.78
N GLU A 310 4.36 -8.79 1.17
CA GLU A 310 5.50 -8.83 2.09
C GLU A 310 6.72 -8.10 1.51
N LYS A 311 7.10 -8.42 0.26
CA LYS A 311 8.23 -7.78 -0.43
C LYS A 311 7.98 -6.28 -0.64
N GLN A 312 6.75 -5.87 -0.94
CA GLN A 312 6.39 -4.47 -1.10
C GLN A 312 6.67 -3.69 0.20
N ALA A 313 6.15 -4.17 1.33
CA ALA A 313 6.34 -3.52 2.62
C ALA A 313 7.80 -3.59 3.11
N TYR A 314 8.45 -4.75 2.97
CA TYR A 314 9.87 -4.91 3.30
C TYR A 314 10.73 -3.90 2.53
N ARG A 315 10.52 -3.80 1.22
CA ARG A 315 11.31 -2.92 0.37
C ARG A 315 11.04 -1.44 0.65
N ALA A 316 9.78 -1.04 0.90
CA ALA A 316 9.43 0.31 1.32
C ALA A 316 10.11 0.69 2.64
N ALA A 317 10.10 -0.22 3.62
CA ALA A 317 10.78 -0.05 4.90
C ALA A 317 12.31 0.04 4.74
N GLN A 318 12.90 -0.74 3.83
CA GLN A 318 14.33 -0.70 3.52
C GLN A 318 14.76 0.64 2.87
N LEU A 319 13.94 1.16 1.92
CA LEU A 319 14.17 2.49 1.33
C LEU A 319 14.07 3.58 2.39
N MET A 320 13.06 3.52 3.26
CA MET A 320 12.89 4.44 4.38
C MET A 320 14.10 4.40 5.32
N SER A 321 14.53 3.22 5.74
CA SER A 321 15.65 3.04 6.66
C SER A 321 16.95 3.57 6.08
N ASN A 322 17.23 3.28 4.81
CA ASN A 322 18.41 3.80 4.13
C ASN A 322 18.37 5.34 4.00
N TYR A 323 17.17 5.90 3.78
CA TYR A 323 17.00 7.35 3.72
C TYR A 323 17.27 8.00 5.07
N VAL A 324 16.69 7.46 6.15
CA VAL A 324 16.79 8.04 7.50
C VAL A 324 18.17 7.81 8.11
N LEU A 325 18.71 6.60 8.02
CA LEU A 325 19.99 6.23 8.67
C LEU A 325 21.21 6.68 7.85
N LYS A 326 21.14 6.54 6.52
CA LYS A 326 22.32 6.76 5.64
C LYS A 326 22.19 8.00 4.75
N SER A 327 21.06 8.74 4.85
CA SER A 327 20.73 9.87 3.95
C SER A 327 20.75 9.47 2.46
N GLN A 328 20.50 8.19 2.17
CA GLN A 328 20.47 7.66 0.82
C GLN A 328 19.08 7.89 0.21
N LYS A 329 19.05 8.61 -0.92
CA LYS A 329 17.80 8.82 -1.64
C LYS A 329 17.37 7.54 -2.36
N PRO A 330 16.05 7.23 -2.41
CA PRO A 330 15.54 6.19 -3.28
C PRO A 330 15.94 6.43 -4.75
N PRO A 331 16.17 5.37 -5.53
CA PRO A 331 16.56 5.49 -6.94
C PRO A 331 15.42 6.04 -7.83
N CYS A 332 14.17 5.83 -7.42
CA CYS A 332 12.97 6.30 -8.10
C CYS A 332 11.87 6.67 -7.09
N GLU A 333 10.87 7.41 -7.55
CA GLU A 333 9.73 7.78 -6.72
C GLU A 333 8.73 6.63 -6.54
N VAL A 334 8.62 5.76 -7.54
CA VAL A 334 7.81 4.53 -7.49
C VAL A 334 8.68 3.35 -7.89
N GLU A 335 8.78 2.37 -7.01
CA GLU A 335 9.46 1.10 -7.26
C GLU A 335 8.39 0.00 -7.39
N TYR A 336 8.43 -0.74 -8.50
CA TYR A 336 7.50 -1.83 -8.74
C TYR A 336 8.06 -3.17 -8.28
N VAL A 337 7.21 -3.94 -7.62
CA VAL A 337 7.47 -5.33 -7.24
C VAL A 337 6.72 -6.23 -8.22
N GLU A 338 7.37 -7.31 -8.64
CA GLU A 338 6.83 -8.24 -9.62
C GLU A 338 5.61 -8.99 -9.07
N SER A 339 4.56 -9.10 -9.89
CA SER A 339 3.46 -10.04 -9.67
C SER A 339 3.78 -11.39 -10.31
N HIS A 340 3.44 -12.47 -9.62
CA HIS A 340 3.67 -13.84 -10.09
C HIS A 340 2.35 -14.57 -10.36
N VAL A 341 2.32 -15.36 -11.45
CA VAL A 341 1.23 -16.30 -11.68
C VAL A 341 1.59 -17.63 -11.04
N ILE A 342 0.81 -18.02 -10.03
CA ILE A 342 0.98 -19.30 -9.36
C ILE A 342 0.05 -20.33 -9.98
N PHE A 343 0.64 -21.43 -10.43
CA PHE A 343 -0.06 -22.62 -10.88
C PHE A 343 -0.08 -23.63 -9.74
N ARG A 344 -1.07 -24.54 -9.74
CA ARG A 344 -1.13 -25.62 -8.75
C ARG A 344 0.16 -26.43 -8.69
N SER A 345 0.78 -26.69 -9.85
CA SER A 345 2.06 -27.44 -9.94
C SER A 345 3.26 -26.71 -9.34
N SER A 346 3.19 -25.40 -9.16
CA SER A 346 4.27 -24.59 -8.57
C SER A 346 3.95 -24.11 -7.15
N LEU A 347 2.81 -24.50 -6.59
CA LEU A 347 2.33 -23.99 -5.29
C LEU A 347 3.34 -24.22 -4.17
N ASP A 348 3.91 -25.42 -4.06
CA ASP A 348 4.87 -25.78 -3.00
C ASP A 348 6.10 -24.88 -2.95
N MET A 349 6.53 -24.32 -4.10
CA MET A 349 7.64 -23.37 -4.14
C MET A 349 7.32 -22.07 -3.40
N TYR A 350 6.05 -21.68 -3.35
CA TYR A 350 5.61 -20.45 -2.70
C TYR A 350 5.21 -20.66 -1.24
N LEU A 351 4.79 -21.86 -0.85
CA LEU A 351 4.45 -22.18 0.54
C LEU A 351 5.63 -21.99 1.49
N SER A 352 6.84 -22.35 1.02
CA SER A 352 8.07 -22.14 1.80
C SER A 352 8.41 -20.65 2.02
N LEU A 353 7.90 -19.74 1.17
CA LEU A 353 8.15 -18.30 1.25
C LEU A 353 7.21 -17.60 2.23
N ILE A 354 6.01 -18.12 2.44
CA ILE A 354 4.98 -17.49 3.28
C ILE A 354 4.88 -18.08 4.69
N HIS A 355 5.81 -18.98 5.05
CA HIS A 355 5.89 -19.60 6.39
C HIS A 355 4.53 -20.14 6.90
N ILE A 356 3.77 -20.81 6.04
CA ILE A 356 2.56 -21.56 6.39
C ILE A 356 2.93 -23.02 6.66
#